data_ae3c84da4ec2ff115da3c8975e1023a0
#
_entry.id   ae3c84da4ec2ff115da3c8975e1023a0
#
_cell.length_a   1.000
_cell.length_b   1.000
_cell.length_c   1.000
_cell.angle_alpha   90.00
_cell.angle_beta   90.00
_cell.angle_gamma   90.00
#
_symmetry.space_group_name_H-M   'P 1'
#
loop_
_entity.id
_entity.type
_entity.pdbx_description
1 polymer ?
#
loop_
_entity_poly.entity_id
_entity_poly.type
_entity_poly.pdbx_seq_one_letter_code
_entity_poly.pdbx_strand_id
1 'polypeptide(L)'
;MNPDLKQSRIDLACALRWAARLNLHEGVDNHFSLAVPDEDGVMRGNRFLINPYGWHWSEVTASSLVLCNDKGEVLEGDNEVEDTAFFIHSRIHIGAPHAICVLHTHMPYATSITLLEDGKLEMIEQNALLFDGRIAYDDEYEGLALASDEGDRLARKIGNN
;
A
#
# COMPACT_ATOMS: atom_id res chain seq x y z
N MET A 1 -15.21 18.57 5.69
CA MET A 1 -14.30 17.63 4.98
C MET A 1 -14.02 18.21 3.61
N ASN A 2 -12.73 18.32 3.25
CA ASN A 2 -12.32 18.73 1.91
C ASN A 2 -12.95 17.79 0.87
N PRO A 3 -13.57 18.29 -0.22
CA PRO A 3 -14.19 17.45 -1.26
C PRO A 3 -13.22 16.42 -1.84
N ASP A 4 -11.97 16.78 -2.03
CA ASP A 4 -10.93 15.90 -2.56
C ASP A 4 -10.60 14.77 -1.59
N LEU A 5 -10.53 15.05 -0.29
CA LEU A 5 -10.31 14.01 0.72
C LEU A 5 -11.50 13.04 0.81
N LYS A 6 -12.74 13.57 0.64
CA LYS A 6 -13.92 12.71 0.60
C LYS A 6 -13.88 11.75 -0.60
N GLN A 7 -13.49 12.25 -1.77
CA GLN A 7 -13.38 11.42 -2.97
C GLN A 7 -12.27 10.37 -2.79
N SER A 8 -11.11 10.77 -2.28
CA SER A 8 -10.00 9.86 -1.99
C SER A 8 -10.40 8.71 -1.05
N ARG A 9 -11.22 9.00 -0.01
CA ARG A 9 -11.76 7.96 0.87
C ARG A 9 -12.69 6.99 0.12
N ILE A 10 -13.54 7.51 -0.76
CA ILE A 10 -14.44 6.68 -1.58
C ILE A 10 -13.62 5.79 -2.51
N ASP A 11 -12.66 6.34 -3.21
CA ASP A 11 -11.84 5.62 -4.19
C ASP A 11 -11.03 4.50 -3.53
N LEU A 12 -10.38 4.79 -2.40
CA LEU A 12 -9.60 3.78 -1.67
C LEU A 12 -10.51 2.67 -1.10
N ALA A 13 -11.66 3.01 -0.53
CA ALA A 13 -12.62 2.02 -0.06
C ALA A 13 -13.15 1.15 -1.20
N CYS A 14 -13.41 1.74 -2.37
CA CYS A 14 -13.80 0.99 -3.56
C CYS A 14 -12.69 0.04 -4.02
N ALA A 15 -11.43 0.47 -4.04
CA ALA A 15 -10.30 -0.37 -4.43
C ALA A 15 -10.15 -1.58 -3.51
N LEU A 16 -10.22 -1.39 -2.19
CA LEU A 16 -10.18 -2.45 -1.19
C LEU A 16 -11.32 -3.47 -1.39
N ARG A 17 -12.54 -2.98 -1.56
CA ARG A 17 -13.72 -3.85 -1.78
C ARG A 17 -13.65 -4.60 -3.12
N TRP A 18 -13.11 -3.98 -4.17
CA TRP A 18 -12.85 -4.65 -5.43
C TRP A 18 -11.77 -5.73 -5.29
N ALA A 19 -10.69 -5.45 -4.58
CA ALA A 19 -9.65 -6.44 -4.30
C ALA A 19 -10.22 -7.64 -3.54
N ALA A 20 -11.06 -7.41 -2.51
CA ALA A 20 -11.78 -8.49 -1.81
C ALA A 20 -12.67 -9.30 -2.75
N ARG A 21 -13.46 -8.63 -3.60
CA ARG A 21 -14.36 -9.29 -4.57
C ARG A 21 -13.61 -10.15 -5.58
N LEU A 22 -12.40 -9.72 -5.97
CA LEU A 22 -11.56 -10.44 -6.94
C LEU A 22 -10.62 -11.46 -6.28
N ASN A 23 -10.71 -11.63 -4.95
CA ASN A 23 -9.85 -12.53 -4.18
C ASN A 23 -8.35 -12.21 -4.33
N LEU A 24 -8.01 -10.91 -4.30
CA LEU A 24 -6.65 -10.40 -4.43
C LEU A 24 -5.98 -10.11 -3.07
N HIS A 25 -6.44 -10.75 -2.00
CA HIS A 25 -5.92 -10.57 -0.65
C HIS A 25 -5.94 -11.89 0.10
N GLU A 26 -5.23 -11.94 1.22
CA GLU A 26 -5.22 -13.07 2.13
C GLU A 26 -5.45 -12.57 3.57
N GLY A 27 -6.49 -13.08 4.23
CA GLY A 27 -6.81 -12.70 5.61
C GLY A 27 -7.05 -11.19 5.76
N VAL A 28 -6.39 -10.60 6.77
CA VAL A 28 -6.50 -9.18 7.15
C VAL A 28 -5.15 -8.45 7.17
N ASP A 29 -4.07 -9.15 6.80
CA ASP A 29 -2.69 -8.65 6.87
C ASP A 29 -2.25 -8.00 5.54
N ASN A 30 -3.18 -7.35 4.85
CA ASN A 30 -2.96 -6.66 3.60
C ASN A 30 -3.37 -5.20 3.74
N HIS A 31 -2.68 -4.30 3.05
CA HIS A 31 -2.85 -2.86 3.25
C HIS A 31 -2.86 -2.10 1.93
N PHE A 32 -3.82 -1.18 1.79
CA PHE A 32 -3.81 -0.18 0.74
C PHE A 32 -3.73 1.20 1.36
N SER A 33 -2.86 2.05 0.84
CA SER A 33 -2.79 3.45 1.24
C SER A 33 -2.83 4.39 0.04
N LEU A 34 -3.30 5.59 0.30
CA LEU A 34 -3.41 6.66 -0.69
C LEU A 34 -2.91 7.96 -0.07
N ALA A 35 -1.80 8.49 -0.57
CA ALA A 35 -1.32 9.81 -0.19
C ALA A 35 -2.37 10.87 -0.52
N VAL A 36 -2.52 11.83 0.37
CA VAL A 36 -3.43 12.97 0.20
C VAL A 36 -2.69 14.29 0.42
N PRO A 37 -3.15 15.39 -0.18
CA PRO A 37 -2.54 16.69 0.03
C PRO A 37 -2.56 17.12 1.49
N ASP A 38 -1.56 17.89 1.89
CA ASP A 38 -1.56 18.64 3.14
C ASP A 38 -2.67 19.69 3.19
N GLU A 39 -2.77 20.39 4.31
CA GLU A 39 -3.75 21.46 4.51
C GLU A 39 -3.57 22.63 3.54
N ASP A 40 -2.34 22.82 3.04
CA ASP A 40 -2.01 23.82 2.01
C ASP A 40 -2.25 23.33 0.56
N GLY A 41 -2.76 22.09 0.40
CA GLY A 41 -3.07 21.49 -0.89
C GLY A 41 -1.88 20.87 -1.61
N VAL A 42 -0.70 20.78 -0.98
CA VAL A 42 0.52 20.21 -1.60
C VAL A 42 0.65 18.74 -1.25
N MET A 43 0.93 17.92 -2.27
CA MET A 43 1.21 16.49 -2.11
C MET A 43 2.66 16.28 -1.73
N ARG A 44 2.92 15.84 -0.49
CA ARG A 44 4.27 15.59 0.04
C ARG A 44 4.51 14.13 0.46
N GLY A 45 3.46 13.30 0.46
CA GLY A 45 3.53 11.92 0.93
C GLY A 45 3.56 11.75 2.46
N ASN A 46 3.51 12.85 3.21
CA ASN A 46 3.53 12.86 4.67
C ASN A 46 2.13 12.73 5.32
N ARG A 47 1.07 12.65 4.51
CA ARG A 47 -0.30 12.36 4.93
C ARG A 47 -0.91 11.33 3.98
N PHE A 48 -1.53 10.31 4.51
CA PHE A 48 -2.14 9.26 3.69
C PHE A 48 -3.32 8.60 4.40
N LEU A 49 -4.27 8.14 3.59
CA LEU A 49 -5.35 7.26 4.01
C LEU A 49 -4.86 5.82 3.99
N ILE A 50 -5.31 5.01 4.95
CA ILE A 50 -5.02 3.59 5.02
C ILE A 50 -6.23 2.82 5.56
N ASN A 51 -6.34 1.53 5.25
CA ASN A 51 -7.41 0.69 5.80
C ASN A 51 -7.18 0.43 7.30
N PRO A 52 -8.28 0.25 8.07
CA PRO A 52 -8.19 -0.06 9.48
C PRO A 52 -7.57 -1.44 9.72
N TYR A 53 -6.81 -1.56 10.80
CA TYR A 53 -6.21 -2.81 11.24
C TYR A 53 -7.26 -3.88 11.54
N GLY A 54 -7.02 -5.10 11.09
CA GLY A 54 -7.85 -6.26 11.39
C GLY A 54 -9.22 -6.32 10.70
N TRP A 55 -9.55 -5.36 9.83
CA TRP A 55 -10.80 -5.38 9.09
C TRP A 55 -10.66 -6.16 7.78
N HIS A 56 -11.63 -7.06 7.52
CA HIS A 56 -11.71 -7.66 6.19
C HIS A 56 -12.11 -6.60 5.16
N TRP A 57 -11.45 -6.59 4.02
CA TRP A 57 -11.62 -5.52 3.02
C TRP A 57 -13.03 -5.37 2.47
N SER A 58 -13.87 -6.42 2.50
CA SER A 58 -15.28 -6.32 2.13
C SER A 58 -16.10 -5.46 3.09
N GLU A 59 -15.61 -5.23 4.30
CA GLU A 59 -16.28 -4.45 5.36
C GLU A 59 -15.84 -2.99 5.36
N VAL A 60 -14.69 -2.68 4.74
CA VAL A 60 -14.14 -1.32 4.71
C VAL A 60 -15.07 -0.36 3.98
N THR A 61 -15.29 0.79 4.58
CA THR A 61 -16.07 1.92 4.04
C THR A 61 -15.21 3.18 3.99
N ALA A 62 -15.67 4.19 3.26
CA ALA A 62 -14.98 5.49 3.22
C ALA A 62 -14.81 6.12 4.61
N SER A 63 -15.76 5.89 5.53
CA SER A 63 -15.73 6.40 6.89
C SER A 63 -14.86 5.59 7.86
N SER A 64 -14.58 4.31 7.54
CA SER A 64 -13.73 3.48 8.40
C SER A 64 -12.22 3.66 8.12
N LEU A 65 -11.86 4.27 6.98
CA LEU A 65 -10.47 4.55 6.66
C LEU A 65 -9.85 5.53 7.67
N VAL A 66 -8.58 5.33 7.97
CA VAL A 66 -7.79 6.17 8.87
C VAL A 66 -6.96 7.15 8.05
N LEU A 67 -6.94 8.41 8.42
CA LEU A 67 -5.98 9.39 7.94
C LEU A 67 -4.86 9.50 8.96
N CYS A 68 -3.63 9.24 8.55
CA CYS A 68 -2.46 9.38 9.40
C CYS A 68 -1.37 10.22 8.73
N ASN A 69 -0.39 10.62 9.54
CA ASN A 69 0.81 11.29 9.06
C ASN A 69 2.01 10.35 9.09
N ASP A 70 3.13 10.82 8.58
CA ASP A 70 4.42 10.12 8.52
C ASP A 70 5.07 9.82 9.87
N LYS A 71 4.48 10.32 10.98
CA LYS A 71 4.92 10.06 12.35
C LYS A 71 4.09 9.00 13.07
N GLY A 72 3.07 8.43 12.39
CA GLY A 72 2.14 7.46 12.96
C GLY A 72 1.00 8.08 13.76
N GLU A 73 0.84 9.40 13.71
CA GLU A 73 -0.26 10.06 14.38
C GLU A 73 -1.54 9.93 13.56
N VAL A 74 -2.60 9.45 14.17
CA VAL A 74 -3.94 9.42 13.56
C VAL A 74 -4.49 10.85 13.56
N LEU A 75 -4.75 11.40 12.39
CA LEU A 75 -5.29 12.74 12.18
C LEU A 75 -6.82 12.73 12.11
N GLU A 76 -7.40 11.70 11.48
CA GLU A 76 -8.84 11.49 11.39
C GLU A 76 -9.17 9.97 11.38
N GLY A 77 -10.19 9.58 12.13
CA GLY A 77 -10.70 8.21 12.24
C GLY A 77 -10.52 7.66 13.65
N ASP A 78 -11.30 6.63 13.97
CA ASP A 78 -11.35 6.01 15.31
C ASP A 78 -10.68 4.62 15.32
N ASN A 79 -10.15 4.16 14.20
CA ASN A 79 -9.55 2.84 14.05
C ASN A 79 -8.03 2.90 14.17
N GLU A 80 -7.44 1.76 14.51
CA GLU A 80 -5.99 1.58 14.58
C GLU A 80 -5.40 1.28 13.18
N VAL A 81 -4.14 1.63 13.00
CA VAL A 81 -3.31 1.28 11.84
C VAL A 81 -2.35 0.18 12.28
N GLU A 82 -2.11 -0.77 11.41
CA GLU A 82 -1.16 -1.84 11.65
C GLU A 82 0.27 -1.31 11.53
N ASP A 83 1.16 -1.66 12.47
CA ASP A 83 2.51 -1.10 12.57
C ASP A 83 3.38 -1.39 11.34
N THR A 84 3.38 -2.63 10.83
CA THR A 84 4.19 -2.99 9.66
C THR A 84 3.70 -2.26 8.40
N ALA A 85 2.39 -2.09 8.26
CA ALA A 85 1.79 -1.29 7.21
C ALA A 85 2.26 0.17 7.30
N PHE A 86 2.22 0.73 8.49
CA PHE A 86 2.65 2.11 8.71
C PHE A 86 4.11 2.31 8.30
N PHE A 87 5.04 1.48 8.80
CA PHE A 87 6.47 1.63 8.52
C PHE A 87 6.82 1.47 7.04
N ILE A 88 6.16 0.56 6.32
CA ILE A 88 6.38 0.38 4.88
C ILE A 88 5.76 1.54 4.09
N HIS A 89 4.46 1.77 4.27
CA HIS A 89 3.70 2.69 3.43
C HIS A 89 4.13 4.15 3.60
N SER A 90 4.38 4.61 4.83
CA SER A 90 4.85 5.97 5.11
C SER A 90 6.18 6.25 4.41
N ARG A 91 7.11 5.29 4.45
CA ARG A 91 8.44 5.45 3.85
C ARG A 91 8.40 5.43 2.33
N ILE A 92 7.53 4.60 1.73
CA ILE A 92 7.33 4.58 0.28
C ILE A 92 6.74 5.92 -0.19
N HIS A 93 5.69 6.43 0.46
CA HIS A 93 5.09 7.72 0.10
C HIS A 93 6.08 8.89 0.16
N ILE A 94 6.99 8.89 1.15
CA ILE A 94 8.02 9.93 1.29
C ILE A 94 9.18 9.71 0.33
N GLY A 95 9.70 8.48 0.24
CA GLY A 95 10.89 8.14 -0.53
C GLY A 95 10.66 8.00 -2.03
N ALA A 96 9.41 7.74 -2.44
CA ALA A 96 8.97 7.64 -3.83
C ALA A 96 7.72 8.50 -4.07
N PRO A 97 7.84 9.84 -4.17
CA PRO A 97 6.68 10.75 -4.21
C PRO A 97 5.72 10.54 -5.38
N HIS A 98 6.14 9.83 -6.42
CA HIS A 98 5.27 9.42 -7.54
C HIS A 98 4.36 8.25 -7.17
N ALA A 99 4.70 7.46 -6.13
CA ALA A 99 3.88 6.37 -5.60
C ALA A 99 2.76 6.92 -4.70
N ILE A 100 1.82 7.63 -5.31
CA ILE A 100 0.67 8.23 -4.61
C ILE A 100 -0.21 7.14 -3.98
N CYS A 101 -0.34 5.98 -4.62
CA CYS A 101 -1.07 4.83 -4.10
C CYS A 101 -0.08 3.66 -3.88
N VAL A 102 -0.11 3.07 -2.70
CA VAL A 102 0.70 1.89 -2.35
C VAL A 102 -0.24 0.74 -2.00
N LEU A 103 -0.09 -0.39 -2.69
CA LEU A 103 -0.96 -1.55 -2.59
C LEU A 103 -0.14 -2.77 -2.17
N HIS A 104 -0.25 -3.18 -0.91
CA HIS A 104 0.34 -4.40 -0.39
C HIS A 104 -0.68 -5.52 -0.39
N THR A 105 -0.39 -6.61 -1.09
CA THR A 105 -1.27 -7.77 -1.21
C THR A 105 -0.51 -9.08 -1.09
N HIS A 106 -1.18 -10.10 -0.57
CA HIS A 106 -0.77 -11.50 -0.62
C HIS A 106 -1.63 -12.26 -1.64
N MET A 107 -1.64 -11.78 -2.90
CA MET A 107 -2.41 -12.44 -3.96
C MET A 107 -1.93 -13.88 -4.18
N PRO A 108 -2.81 -14.90 -4.14
CA PRO A 108 -2.40 -16.30 -4.13
C PRO A 108 -1.41 -16.70 -5.22
N TYR A 109 -1.63 -16.25 -6.45
CA TYR A 109 -0.74 -16.58 -7.57
C TYR A 109 0.59 -15.82 -7.52
N ALA A 110 0.56 -14.53 -7.19
CA ALA A 110 1.79 -13.75 -7.04
C ALA A 110 2.63 -14.27 -5.88
N THR A 111 2.02 -14.51 -4.72
CA THR A 111 2.69 -15.11 -3.56
C THR A 111 3.29 -16.48 -3.89
N SER A 112 2.57 -17.31 -4.66
CA SER A 112 3.10 -18.61 -5.08
C SER A 112 4.37 -18.49 -5.91
N ILE A 113 4.48 -17.48 -6.77
CA ILE A 113 5.70 -17.21 -7.57
C ILE A 113 6.84 -16.79 -6.65
N THR A 114 6.60 -15.91 -5.69
CA THR A 114 7.65 -15.42 -4.78
C THR A 114 8.22 -16.50 -3.84
N LEU A 115 7.54 -17.62 -3.67
CA LEU A 115 7.99 -18.78 -2.87
C LEU A 115 8.89 -19.75 -3.65
N LEU A 116 9.09 -19.52 -4.94
CA LEU A 116 9.97 -20.36 -5.77
C LEU A 116 11.43 -19.86 -5.68
N GLU A 117 12.40 -20.77 -5.81
CA GLU A 117 13.83 -20.45 -5.76
C GLU A 117 14.22 -19.38 -6.80
N ASP A 118 13.69 -19.46 -8.03
CA ASP A 118 13.87 -18.49 -9.10
C ASP A 118 12.58 -17.70 -9.38
N GLY A 119 11.90 -17.28 -8.32
CA GLY A 119 10.54 -16.75 -8.34
C GLY A 119 10.38 -15.40 -9.02
N LYS A 120 10.68 -15.32 -10.32
CA LYS A 120 10.53 -14.12 -11.15
C LYS A 120 9.45 -14.33 -12.21
N LEU A 121 8.72 -13.25 -12.52
CA LEU A 121 7.77 -13.27 -13.63
C LEU A 121 8.54 -13.29 -14.95
N GLU A 122 8.38 -14.38 -15.71
CA GLU A 122 8.99 -14.50 -17.02
C GLU A 122 8.15 -13.81 -18.10
N MET A 123 8.80 -13.04 -18.98
CA MET A 123 8.13 -12.25 -20.03
C MET A 123 7.84 -13.12 -21.27
N ILE A 124 7.11 -14.21 -21.10
CA ILE A 124 6.86 -15.23 -22.12
C ILE A 124 5.43 -15.20 -22.69
N GLU A 125 4.58 -14.31 -22.18
CA GLU A 125 3.22 -14.14 -22.69
C GLU A 125 2.78 -12.67 -22.64
N GLN A 126 1.70 -12.34 -23.36
CA GLN A 126 1.31 -10.96 -23.63
C GLN A 126 0.97 -10.15 -22.37
N ASN A 127 0.36 -10.74 -21.35
CA ASN A 127 0.03 -10.03 -20.12
C ASN A 127 1.26 -9.81 -19.24
N ALA A 128 2.20 -10.78 -19.21
CA ALA A 128 3.46 -10.61 -18.49
C ALA A 128 4.29 -9.45 -19.07
N LEU A 129 4.29 -9.28 -20.40
CA LEU A 129 4.98 -8.18 -21.06
C LEU A 129 4.50 -6.77 -20.64
N LEU A 130 3.29 -6.64 -20.07
CA LEU A 130 2.83 -5.36 -19.49
C LEU A 130 3.67 -4.92 -18.30
N PHE A 131 4.37 -5.85 -17.67
CA PHE A 131 5.21 -5.61 -16.49
C PHE A 131 6.70 -5.51 -16.82
N ASP A 132 7.09 -5.65 -18.09
CA ASP A 132 8.50 -5.58 -18.49
C ASP A 132 9.11 -4.22 -18.12
N GLY A 133 10.23 -4.27 -17.41
CA GLY A 133 10.90 -3.08 -16.87
C GLY A 133 10.15 -2.36 -15.73
N ARG A 134 9.07 -2.95 -15.19
CA ARG A 134 8.23 -2.35 -14.13
C ARG A 134 8.20 -3.15 -12.85
N ILE A 135 9.00 -4.21 -12.74
CA ILE A 135 9.08 -5.06 -11.54
C ILE A 135 10.43 -4.82 -10.87
N ALA A 136 10.38 -4.44 -9.60
CA ALA A 136 11.53 -4.49 -8.72
C ALA A 136 11.45 -5.77 -7.88
N TYR A 137 12.53 -6.52 -7.81
CA TYR A 137 12.65 -7.71 -6.94
C TYR A 137 13.46 -7.35 -5.72
N ASP A 138 12.95 -7.75 -4.56
CA ASP A 138 13.62 -7.61 -3.28
C ASP A 138 13.87 -8.98 -2.69
N ASP A 139 15.13 -9.40 -2.70
CA ASP A 139 15.58 -10.70 -2.21
C ASP A 139 16.14 -10.61 -0.76
N GLU A 140 16.02 -9.43 -0.12
CA GLU A 140 16.53 -9.16 1.22
C GLU A 140 15.37 -9.23 2.23
N TYR A 141 15.18 -10.39 2.86
CA TYR A 141 14.18 -10.53 3.92
C TYR A 141 14.85 -10.39 5.30
N GLU A 142 14.40 -9.39 6.06
CA GLU A 142 14.94 -9.08 7.39
C GLU A 142 13.93 -9.31 8.54
N GLY A 143 12.82 -9.95 8.27
CA GLY A 143 11.74 -10.20 9.23
C GLY A 143 10.55 -9.23 9.07
N LEU A 144 9.83 -8.99 10.16
CA LEU A 144 8.69 -8.08 10.17
C LEU A 144 9.18 -6.62 10.17
N ALA A 145 8.53 -5.77 9.38
CA ALA A 145 8.80 -4.33 9.31
C ALA A 145 8.34 -3.60 10.58
N LEU A 146 9.13 -3.66 11.62
CA LEU A 146 8.87 -2.98 12.90
C LEU A 146 9.69 -1.67 13.05
N ALA A 147 10.34 -1.23 11.97
CA ALA A 147 11.11 0.00 11.88
C ALA A 147 11.11 0.52 10.43
N SER A 148 11.58 1.77 10.24
CA SER A 148 11.60 2.45 8.94
C SER A 148 12.55 1.85 7.90
N ASP A 149 13.53 1.05 8.30
CA ASP A 149 14.64 0.60 7.45
C ASP A 149 14.17 -0.22 6.25
N GLU A 150 13.21 -1.11 6.44
CA GLU A 150 12.61 -1.90 5.37
C GLU A 150 11.83 -1.02 4.39
N GLY A 151 11.00 -0.12 4.90
CA GLY A 151 10.26 0.83 4.06
C GLY A 151 11.20 1.73 3.24
N ASP A 152 12.30 2.19 3.82
CA ASP A 152 13.33 2.97 3.11
C ASP A 152 14.05 2.13 2.04
N ARG A 153 14.30 0.85 2.32
CA ARG A 153 14.89 -0.09 1.36
C ARG A 153 13.95 -0.32 0.18
N LEU A 154 12.68 -0.59 0.44
CA LEU A 154 11.65 -0.77 -0.58
C LEU A 154 11.46 0.49 -1.42
N ALA A 155 11.40 1.67 -0.80
CA ALA A 155 11.31 2.94 -1.52
C ALA A 155 12.49 3.15 -2.48
N ARG A 156 13.71 2.81 -2.06
CA ARG A 156 14.90 2.84 -2.95
C ARG A 156 14.81 1.82 -4.09
N LYS A 157 14.30 0.60 -3.82
CA LYS A 157 14.13 -0.45 -4.85
C LYS A 157 13.06 -0.09 -5.88
N ILE A 158 11.98 0.56 -5.49
CA ILE A 158 10.96 1.08 -6.39
C ILE A 158 11.57 2.15 -7.32
N GLY A 159 12.45 3.00 -6.81
CA GLY A 159 13.15 4.01 -7.58
C GLY A 159 12.21 4.95 -8.30
N ASN A 160 12.45 5.16 -9.60
CA ASN A 160 11.63 5.98 -10.49
C ASN A 160 10.80 5.13 -11.49
N ASN A 161 10.59 3.86 -11.17
CA ASN A 161 9.85 2.91 -12.03
C ASN A 161 8.34 3.13 -12.01
#